data_12319971ffff55144461c75ecf9e9980
#
_entry.id   12319971ffff55144461c75ecf9e9980
#
_cell.length_a   1.000
_cell.length_b   1.000
_cell.length_c   1.000
_cell.angle_alpha   90.00
_cell.angle_beta   90.00
_cell.angle_gamma   90.00
#
_symmetry.space_group_name_H-M   'P 1'
#
loop_
_entity.id
_entity.type
_entity.pdbx_description
1 polymer ?
#
loop_
_entity_poly.entity_id
_entity_poly.type
_entity_poly.pdbx_seq_one_letter_code
_entity_poly.pdbx_strand_id
1 'polypeptide(L)'
;IRYRNAIRPGEVLPNGQIVDESTGLIETLEAVKEDYDAAMAAGKPVGIGCAMKNAGVGVGIPDTGRVKLIVEDDEKLHIYSGASCIGQGLGTVLVQMVVTNTDLTHEDIVYERSNTWIAPDSGTTSGSRQTMITGEACRRACEKLMEDRRKGKELKDMKGIVYYGEYLAKTDPLGANVPNPVSHVAYGYATQMCILDPKTGKLEQLVAAHDVGKAVNPLSCEGQIEGGVVMSMGFALREQYPIDENCKPIQKYGSLGLFRSHEVPKIKAIVVDKPGLNVACGAIGIGEITSIPTAPAIADAYF
;
A
#
# COMPACT_ATOMS: atom_id res chain seq x y z
N ILE A 1 16.46 7.71 19.70
CA ILE A 1 17.24 6.62 19.12
C ILE A 1 16.76 6.23 17.74
N ARG A 2 15.42 6.08 17.51
CA ARG A 2 14.81 5.68 16.22
C ARG A 2 15.21 6.61 15.07
N TYR A 3 15.05 7.92 15.24
CA TYR A 3 15.41 8.92 14.22
C TYR A 3 16.90 8.87 13.82
N ARG A 4 17.78 8.63 14.80
CA ARG A 4 19.22 8.55 14.57
C ARG A 4 19.64 7.33 13.75
N ASN A 5 18.91 6.22 13.93
CA ASN A 5 19.22 4.94 13.29
C ASN A 5 18.25 4.61 12.12
N ALA A 6 17.33 5.53 11.78
CA ALA A 6 16.43 5.33 10.65
C ALA A 6 17.22 5.33 9.34
N ILE A 7 16.90 4.38 8.46
CA ILE A 7 17.51 4.25 7.14
C ILE A 7 17.19 5.47 6.27
N ARG A 8 18.15 5.87 5.45
CA ARG A 8 18.08 7.02 4.54
C ARG A 8 18.44 6.64 3.12
N PRO A 9 18.02 7.42 2.11
CA PRO A 9 18.45 7.22 0.73
C PRO A 9 19.97 7.04 0.61
N GLY A 10 20.41 6.07 -0.18
CA GLY A 10 21.80 5.71 -0.39
C GLY A 10 22.41 4.77 0.65
N GLU A 11 21.72 4.49 1.75
CA GLU A 11 22.18 3.50 2.73
C GLU A 11 21.86 2.06 2.28
N VAL A 12 22.56 1.10 2.89
CA VAL A 12 22.54 -0.31 2.48
C VAL A 12 21.73 -1.15 3.46
N LEU A 13 20.77 -1.90 2.94
CA LEU A 13 20.00 -2.89 3.71
C LEU A 13 20.86 -4.12 4.06
N PRO A 14 20.48 -4.90 5.08
CA PRO A 14 21.20 -6.14 5.45
C PRO A 14 21.36 -7.16 4.31
N ASN A 15 20.47 -7.11 3.29
CA ASN A 15 20.55 -7.97 2.11
C ASN A 15 21.45 -7.40 1.00
N GLY A 16 22.10 -6.26 1.22
CA GLY A 16 23.01 -5.60 0.27
C GLY A 16 22.34 -4.60 -0.68
N GLN A 17 21.03 -4.48 -0.70
CA GLN A 17 20.33 -3.50 -1.54
C GLN A 17 20.58 -2.08 -1.05
N ILE A 18 20.97 -1.18 -1.95
CA ILE A 18 21.03 0.26 -1.68
C ILE A 18 19.62 0.82 -1.85
N VAL A 19 19.11 1.48 -0.81
CA VAL A 19 17.79 2.11 -0.88
C VAL A 19 17.83 3.43 -1.64
N ASP A 20 16.77 3.70 -2.39
CA ASP A 20 16.67 4.88 -3.27
C ASP A 20 15.98 6.08 -2.59
N GLU A 21 15.74 7.12 -3.38
CA GLU A 21 15.13 8.38 -2.92
C GLU A 21 13.68 8.23 -2.43
N SER A 22 13.01 7.10 -2.72
CA SER A 22 11.67 6.80 -2.21
C SER A 22 11.64 6.33 -0.74
N THR A 23 12.77 6.41 -0.04
CA THR A 23 12.92 5.95 1.34
C THR A 23 12.42 7.01 2.33
N GLY A 24 11.21 6.83 2.85
CA GLY A 24 10.47 7.84 3.62
C GLY A 24 10.38 7.59 5.13
N LEU A 25 11.27 6.78 5.75
CA LEU A 25 11.18 6.50 7.19
C LEU A 25 11.38 7.75 8.06
N ILE A 26 12.29 8.64 7.68
CA ILE A 26 12.52 9.90 8.38
C ILE A 26 11.27 10.77 8.36
N GLU A 27 10.66 10.92 7.19
CA GLU A 27 9.47 11.74 6.99
C GLU A 27 8.28 11.20 7.80
N THR A 28 8.15 9.88 7.93
CA THR A 28 7.10 9.29 8.80
C THR A 28 7.34 9.55 10.28
N LEU A 29 8.61 9.55 10.73
CA LEU A 29 8.99 9.91 12.11
C LEU A 29 8.72 11.40 12.41
N GLU A 30 9.05 12.27 11.45
CA GLU A 30 8.81 13.72 11.58
C GLU A 30 7.31 14.03 11.60
N ALA A 31 6.51 13.30 10.82
CA ALA A 31 5.07 13.48 10.74
C ALA A 31 4.33 13.20 12.07
N VAL A 32 4.85 12.34 12.93
CA VAL A 32 4.24 12.04 14.25
C VAL A 32 4.86 12.86 15.38
N LYS A 33 5.90 13.64 15.12
CA LYS A 33 6.70 14.28 16.16
C LYS A 33 5.91 15.30 16.99
N GLU A 34 5.09 16.12 16.37
CA GLU A 34 4.28 17.14 17.06
C GLU A 34 3.29 16.48 18.03
N ASP A 35 2.58 15.44 17.60
CA ASP A 35 1.66 14.69 18.45
C ASP A 35 2.40 13.99 19.60
N TYR A 36 3.61 13.48 19.34
CA TYR A 36 4.46 12.87 20.37
C TYR A 36 4.88 13.88 21.43
N ASP A 37 5.44 15.02 21.02
CA ASP A 37 5.90 16.06 21.95
C ASP A 37 4.74 16.61 22.78
N ALA A 38 3.55 16.79 22.16
CA ALA A 38 2.35 17.24 22.85
C ALA A 38 1.86 16.23 23.92
N ALA A 39 1.85 14.95 23.59
CA ALA A 39 1.43 13.90 24.53
C ALA A 39 2.42 13.75 25.69
N MET A 40 3.73 13.81 25.41
CA MET A 40 4.80 13.80 26.43
C MET A 40 4.70 15.00 27.36
N ALA A 41 4.48 16.20 26.82
CA ALA A 41 4.29 17.43 27.62
C ALA A 41 3.04 17.35 28.50
N ALA A 42 2.01 16.61 28.07
CA ALA A 42 0.80 16.36 28.87
C ALA A 42 0.97 15.21 29.88
N GLY A 43 2.15 14.60 30.00
CA GLY A 43 2.43 13.51 30.92
C GLY A 43 1.70 12.21 30.59
N LYS A 44 1.36 11.98 29.33
CA LYS A 44 0.70 10.76 28.88
C LYS A 44 1.73 9.67 28.54
N PRO A 45 1.44 8.40 28.84
CA PRO A 45 2.23 7.30 28.33
C PRO A 45 2.12 7.22 26.79
N VAL A 46 3.27 7.18 26.13
CA VAL A 46 3.37 7.19 24.66
C VAL A 46 4.36 6.14 24.20
N GLY A 47 3.98 5.36 23.21
CA GLY A 47 4.88 4.42 22.55
C GLY A 47 4.93 4.64 21.04
N ILE A 48 6.09 4.34 20.43
CA ILE A 48 6.33 4.47 18.98
C ILE A 48 6.79 3.14 18.39
N GLY A 49 6.16 2.72 17.30
CA GLY A 49 6.60 1.63 16.43
C GLY A 49 6.99 2.15 15.06
N CYS A 50 8.10 1.66 14.51
CA CYS A 50 8.51 1.91 13.14
C CYS A 50 8.51 0.60 12.35
N ALA A 51 8.23 0.67 11.05
CA ALA A 51 8.28 -0.48 10.18
C ALA A 51 8.85 -0.13 8.80
N MET A 52 9.48 -1.13 8.20
CA MET A 52 9.80 -1.19 6.78
C MET A 52 9.22 -2.49 6.22
N LYS A 53 8.54 -2.41 5.09
CA LYS A 53 7.94 -3.59 4.44
C LYS A 53 8.09 -3.49 2.92
N ASN A 54 8.54 -4.56 2.30
CA ASN A 54 8.62 -4.65 0.85
C ASN A 54 7.25 -4.46 0.17
N ALA A 55 7.26 -3.84 -0.99
CA ALA A 55 6.15 -3.80 -1.94
C ALA A 55 6.53 -4.58 -3.20
N GLY A 56 5.66 -5.49 -3.62
CA GLY A 56 5.95 -6.49 -4.65
C GLY A 56 6.41 -7.83 -4.07
N VAL A 57 6.47 -8.86 -4.93
CA VAL A 57 6.88 -10.23 -4.55
C VAL A 57 8.39 -10.30 -4.31
N GLY A 58 9.19 -9.76 -5.23
CA GLY A 58 10.64 -9.65 -5.08
C GLY A 58 11.42 -10.96 -5.13
N VAL A 59 12.64 -10.89 -4.62
CA VAL A 59 13.61 -11.99 -4.41
C VAL A 59 13.83 -12.90 -5.62
N GLY A 60 13.80 -12.32 -6.83
CA GLY A 60 14.00 -13.04 -8.08
C GLY A 60 12.76 -13.80 -8.58
N ILE A 61 11.65 -13.77 -7.86
CA ILE A 61 10.40 -14.38 -8.31
C ILE A 61 9.75 -13.44 -9.34
N PRO A 62 9.29 -13.96 -10.50
CA PRO A 62 8.61 -13.16 -11.51
C PRO A 62 7.37 -12.47 -10.94
N ASP A 63 7.32 -11.14 -11.00
CA ASP A 63 6.22 -10.32 -10.52
C ASP A 63 5.68 -9.47 -11.68
N THR A 64 4.63 -9.98 -12.35
CA THR A 64 4.11 -9.40 -13.60
C THR A 64 2.73 -8.80 -13.40
N GLY A 65 2.56 -7.56 -13.81
CA GLY A 65 1.26 -6.89 -13.96
C GLY A 65 0.86 -6.81 -15.43
N ARG A 66 -0.45 -6.90 -15.70
CA ARG A 66 -1.00 -6.82 -17.06
C ARG A 66 -2.34 -6.10 -17.05
N VAL A 67 -2.54 -5.23 -18.03
CA VAL A 67 -3.77 -4.47 -18.24
C VAL A 67 -4.08 -4.41 -19.74
N LYS A 68 -5.35 -4.52 -20.09
CA LYS A 68 -5.87 -4.15 -21.42
C LYS A 68 -6.77 -2.95 -21.26
N LEU A 69 -6.60 -1.95 -22.12
CA LEU A 69 -7.52 -0.84 -22.29
C LEU A 69 -8.18 -1.00 -23.65
N ILE A 70 -9.51 -0.98 -23.71
CA ILE A 70 -10.28 -1.17 -24.93
C ILE A 70 -11.40 -0.14 -24.95
N VAL A 71 -11.57 0.55 -26.07
CA VAL A 71 -12.76 1.37 -26.29
C VAL A 71 -13.88 0.47 -26.79
N GLU A 72 -14.95 0.36 -25.99
CA GLU A 72 -16.07 -0.52 -26.29
C GLU A 72 -17.19 0.17 -27.07
N ASP A 73 -18.32 -0.52 -27.28
CA ASP A 73 -19.46 -0.05 -28.08
C ASP A 73 -20.14 1.19 -27.50
N ASP A 74 -20.00 1.45 -26.21
CA ASP A 74 -20.48 2.64 -25.52
C ASP A 74 -19.58 3.87 -25.66
N GLU A 75 -18.53 3.77 -26.49
CA GLU A 75 -17.51 4.80 -26.73
C GLU A 75 -16.72 5.18 -25.48
N LYS A 76 -16.70 4.33 -24.42
CA LYS A 76 -15.89 4.51 -23.23
C LYS A 76 -14.67 3.61 -23.23
N LEU A 77 -13.64 4.01 -22.50
CA LEU A 77 -12.44 3.22 -22.27
C LEU A 77 -12.65 2.23 -21.14
N HIS A 78 -12.66 0.94 -21.46
CA HIS A 78 -12.79 -0.14 -20.49
C HIS A 78 -11.43 -0.65 -20.04
N ILE A 79 -11.26 -0.83 -18.74
CA ILE A 79 -10.03 -1.35 -18.10
C ILE A 79 -10.25 -2.80 -17.74
N TYR A 80 -9.46 -3.71 -18.33
CA TYR A 80 -9.47 -5.13 -18.03
C TYR A 80 -8.17 -5.57 -17.38
N SER A 81 -8.24 -6.19 -16.21
CA SER A 81 -7.12 -6.80 -15.52
C SER A 81 -7.57 -7.97 -14.65
N GLY A 82 -6.74 -9.02 -14.56
CA GLY A 82 -6.93 -10.12 -13.63
C GLY A 82 -6.57 -9.78 -12.19
N ALA A 83 -6.02 -8.59 -11.94
CA ALA A 83 -5.77 -8.10 -10.59
C ALA A 83 -7.08 -7.93 -9.81
N SER A 84 -7.23 -8.70 -8.73
CA SER A 84 -8.48 -8.71 -7.96
C SER A 84 -8.55 -7.55 -6.98
N CYS A 85 -9.68 -6.85 -6.98
CA CYS A 85 -10.05 -5.94 -5.90
C CYS A 85 -10.69 -6.76 -4.78
N ILE A 86 -10.04 -6.82 -3.61
CA ILE A 86 -10.49 -7.53 -2.40
C ILE A 86 -11.08 -6.60 -1.34
N GLY A 87 -11.45 -5.38 -1.74
CA GLY A 87 -11.95 -4.30 -0.88
C GLY A 87 -10.99 -3.12 -0.73
N GLN A 88 -9.73 -3.24 -1.19
CA GLN A 88 -8.69 -2.22 -1.08
C GLN A 88 -8.79 -1.08 -2.11
N GLY A 89 -9.80 -1.10 -3.01
CA GLY A 89 -10.04 0.00 -3.93
C GLY A 89 -9.22 -0.01 -5.22
N LEU A 90 -8.69 -1.17 -5.66
CA LEU A 90 -7.84 -1.26 -6.85
C LEU A 90 -8.52 -0.71 -8.11
N GLY A 91 -9.83 -0.94 -8.29
CA GLY A 91 -10.57 -0.41 -9.44
C GLY A 91 -10.47 1.10 -9.54
N THR A 92 -10.69 1.80 -8.43
CA THR A 92 -10.53 3.27 -8.34
C THR A 92 -9.10 3.70 -8.63
N VAL A 93 -8.10 2.97 -8.10
CA VAL A 93 -6.68 3.25 -8.36
C VAL A 93 -6.37 3.15 -9.85
N LEU A 94 -6.84 2.11 -10.55
CA LEU A 94 -6.60 1.96 -11.99
C LEU A 94 -7.30 3.04 -12.81
N VAL A 95 -8.53 3.41 -12.46
CA VAL A 95 -9.22 4.56 -13.09
C VAL A 95 -8.40 5.84 -12.92
N GLN A 96 -7.93 6.13 -11.71
CA GLN A 96 -7.10 7.30 -11.46
C GLN A 96 -5.74 7.26 -12.19
N MET A 97 -5.14 6.06 -12.33
CA MET A 97 -3.95 5.88 -13.17
C MET A 97 -4.22 6.24 -14.64
N VAL A 98 -5.39 5.87 -15.19
CA VAL A 98 -5.78 6.27 -16.54
C VAL A 98 -5.96 7.78 -16.63
N VAL A 99 -6.74 8.38 -15.73
CA VAL A 99 -6.97 9.84 -15.70
C VAL A 99 -5.65 10.62 -15.57
N THR A 100 -4.72 10.13 -14.76
CA THR A 100 -3.41 10.79 -14.58
C THR A 100 -2.51 10.72 -15.81
N ASN A 101 -2.63 9.65 -16.61
CA ASN A 101 -1.73 9.38 -17.74
C ASN A 101 -2.37 9.61 -19.12
N THR A 102 -3.60 10.14 -19.17
CA THR A 102 -4.34 10.44 -20.40
C THR A 102 -5.01 11.81 -20.31
N ASP A 103 -5.69 12.19 -21.36
CA ASP A 103 -6.57 13.37 -21.43
C ASP A 103 -8.05 13.04 -21.12
N LEU A 104 -8.31 11.82 -20.60
CA LEU A 104 -9.65 11.33 -20.29
C LEU A 104 -10.08 11.71 -18.87
N THR A 105 -11.39 11.78 -18.67
CA THR A 105 -12.02 12.01 -17.36
C THR A 105 -12.56 10.71 -16.77
N HIS A 106 -13.00 10.74 -15.51
CA HIS A 106 -13.63 9.57 -14.88
C HIS A 106 -14.91 9.12 -15.60
N GLU A 107 -15.61 10.04 -16.29
CA GLU A 107 -16.84 9.74 -17.02
C GLU A 107 -16.60 8.93 -18.31
N ASP A 108 -15.39 9.01 -18.86
CA ASP A 108 -14.96 8.33 -20.07
C ASP A 108 -14.47 6.90 -19.80
N ILE A 109 -14.38 6.46 -18.53
CA ILE A 109 -13.69 5.24 -18.13
C ILE A 109 -14.62 4.29 -17.39
N VAL A 110 -14.56 3.01 -17.75
CA VAL A 110 -15.25 1.92 -17.05
C VAL A 110 -14.20 0.93 -16.52
N TYR A 111 -14.23 0.64 -15.21
CA TYR A 111 -13.44 -0.45 -14.65
C TYR A 111 -14.25 -1.74 -14.68
N GLU A 112 -13.76 -2.71 -15.43
CA GLU A 112 -14.40 -4.02 -15.53
C GLU A 112 -13.99 -4.94 -14.38
N ARG A 113 -14.96 -5.70 -13.87
CA ARG A 113 -14.67 -6.73 -12.88
C ARG A 113 -13.79 -7.82 -13.49
N SER A 114 -12.81 -8.27 -12.70
CA SER A 114 -11.92 -9.35 -13.13
C SER A 114 -12.70 -10.61 -13.51
N ASN A 115 -12.37 -11.16 -14.67
CA ASN A 115 -12.93 -12.42 -15.16
C ASN A 115 -11.86 -13.18 -15.96
N THR A 116 -12.06 -14.47 -16.16
CA THR A 116 -11.08 -15.35 -16.83
C THR A 116 -11.22 -15.38 -18.35
N TRP A 117 -12.19 -14.68 -18.94
CA TRP A 117 -12.47 -14.69 -20.37
C TRP A 117 -11.64 -13.67 -21.15
N ILE A 118 -11.56 -12.45 -20.63
CA ILE A 118 -10.93 -11.33 -21.36
C ILE A 118 -9.81 -10.67 -20.54
N ALA A 119 -9.90 -10.67 -19.21
CA ALA A 119 -8.93 -10.03 -18.35
C ALA A 119 -7.57 -10.76 -18.41
N PRO A 120 -6.47 -10.05 -18.67
CA PRO A 120 -5.15 -10.68 -18.68
C PRO A 120 -4.73 -11.00 -17.23
N ASP A 121 -4.08 -12.15 -17.04
CA ASP A 121 -3.52 -12.51 -15.75
C ASP A 121 -2.53 -11.43 -15.25
N SER A 122 -2.76 -10.91 -14.08
CA SER A 122 -1.94 -9.86 -13.45
C SER A 122 -1.41 -10.30 -12.07
N GLY A 123 -1.38 -11.59 -11.82
CA GLY A 123 -0.90 -12.19 -10.59
C GLY A 123 -1.83 -11.97 -9.39
N THR A 124 -1.43 -12.50 -8.24
CA THR A 124 -2.21 -12.43 -7.00
C THR A 124 -2.28 -11.02 -6.42
N THR A 125 -3.35 -10.71 -5.73
CA THR A 125 -3.46 -9.51 -4.88
C THR A 125 -2.90 -9.83 -3.50
N SER A 126 -1.59 -9.67 -3.36
CA SER A 126 -0.78 -9.98 -2.17
C SER A 126 0.51 -9.16 -2.21
N GLY A 127 1.28 -9.13 -1.12
CA GLY A 127 2.58 -8.46 -1.09
C GLY A 127 2.54 -6.95 -1.36
N SER A 128 1.41 -6.31 -1.20
CA SER A 128 1.22 -4.86 -1.46
C SER A 128 1.61 -4.45 -2.90
N ARG A 129 1.41 -5.35 -3.89
CA ARG A 129 1.97 -5.21 -5.24
C ARG A 129 1.07 -4.50 -6.26
N GLN A 130 -0.26 -4.57 -6.12
CA GLN A 130 -1.15 -4.23 -7.24
C GLN A 130 -1.07 -2.77 -7.69
N THR A 131 -1.05 -1.82 -6.77
CA THR A 131 -0.92 -0.39 -7.12
C THR A 131 0.36 -0.13 -7.91
N MET A 132 1.47 -0.76 -7.54
CA MET A 132 2.77 -0.55 -8.18
C MET A 132 2.91 -1.39 -9.46
N ILE A 133 2.67 -2.69 -9.39
CA ILE A 133 2.95 -3.62 -10.50
C ILE A 133 1.87 -3.53 -11.59
N THR A 134 0.59 -3.65 -11.21
CA THR A 134 -0.52 -3.50 -12.16
C THR A 134 -0.74 -2.05 -12.56
N GLY A 135 -0.50 -1.09 -11.65
CA GLY A 135 -0.54 0.33 -11.98
C GLY A 135 0.50 0.74 -13.02
N GLU A 136 1.74 0.20 -12.97
CA GLU A 136 2.74 0.43 -14.00
C GLU A 136 2.34 -0.20 -15.34
N ALA A 137 1.75 -1.39 -15.33
CA ALA A 137 1.19 -1.98 -16.54
C ALA A 137 0.07 -1.12 -17.14
N CYS A 138 -0.79 -0.55 -16.29
CA CYS A 138 -1.84 0.39 -16.71
C CYS A 138 -1.22 1.65 -17.34
N ARG A 139 -0.22 2.26 -16.69
CA ARG A 139 0.49 3.44 -17.22
C ARG A 139 1.08 3.17 -18.61
N ARG A 140 1.69 2.00 -18.84
CA ARG A 140 2.23 1.60 -20.13
C ARG A 140 1.16 1.36 -21.20
N ALA A 141 -0.02 0.88 -20.81
CA ALA A 141 -1.16 0.80 -21.71
C ALA A 141 -1.67 2.20 -22.11
N CYS A 142 -1.72 3.14 -21.15
CA CYS A 142 -2.06 4.54 -21.41
C CYS A 142 -1.08 5.23 -22.37
N GLU A 143 0.23 4.97 -22.27
CA GLU A 143 1.21 5.52 -23.22
C GLU A 143 0.87 5.16 -24.66
N LYS A 144 0.54 3.88 -24.91
CA LYS A 144 0.14 3.41 -26.25
C LYS A 144 -1.17 4.04 -26.73
N LEU A 145 -2.15 4.16 -25.86
CA LEU A 145 -3.41 4.86 -26.17
C LEU A 145 -3.12 6.32 -26.54
N MET A 146 -2.29 7.00 -25.77
CA MET A 146 -1.94 8.40 -26.02
C MET A 146 -1.13 8.62 -27.30
N GLU A 147 -0.41 7.61 -27.80
CA GLU A 147 0.20 7.69 -29.16
C GLU A 147 -0.85 7.91 -30.26
N ASP A 148 -1.98 7.21 -30.17
CA ASP A 148 -3.08 7.40 -31.14
C ASP A 148 -3.86 8.69 -30.88
N ARG A 149 -4.07 9.08 -29.62
CA ARG A 149 -4.68 10.37 -29.27
C ARG A 149 -3.86 11.55 -29.84
N ARG A 150 -2.53 11.50 -29.72
CA ARG A 150 -1.62 12.54 -30.30
C ARG A 150 -1.69 12.64 -31.81
N LYS A 151 -2.13 11.57 -32.52
CA LYS A 151 -2.40 11.58 -33.97
C LYS A 151 -3.78 12.17 -34.30
N GLY A 152 -4.53 12.65 -33.32
CA GLY A 152 -5.83 13.28 -33.49
C GLY A 152 -7.04 12.33 -33.48
N LYS A 153 -6.85 11.05 -33.11
CA LYS A 153 -7.97 10.10 -32.98
C LYS A 153 -8.80 10.43 -31.74
N GLU A 154 -10.11 10.43 -31.87
CA GLU A 154 -11.06 10.46 -30.77
C GLU A 154 -11.37 9.03 -30.27
N LEU A 155 -12.03 8.86 -29.11
CA LEU A 155 -12.35 7.53 -28.56
C LEU A 155 -13.15 6.68 -29.56
N LYS A 156 -14.13 7.26 -30.24
CA LYS A 156 -14.93 6.59 -31.26
C LYS A 156 -14.09 5.98 -32.41
N ASP A 157 -12.95 6.61 -32.75
CA ASP A 157 -12.06 6.18 -33.82
C ASP A 157 -11.13 5.02 -33.35
N MET A 158 -11.09 4.76 -32.07
CA MET A 158 -10.22 3.74 -31.45
C MET A 158 -11.01 2.52 -30.98
N LYS A 159 -12.30 2.45 -31.31
CA LYS A 159 -13.19 1.34 -30.91
C LYS A 159 -12.63 -0.02 -31.31
N GLY A 160 -12.61 -0.95 -30.36
CA GLY A 160 -12.11 -2.32 -30.52
C GLY A 160 -10.59 -2.44 -30.56
N ILE A 161 -9.84 -1.33 -30.55
CA ILE A 161 -8.38 -1.39 -30.44
C ILE A 161 -7.98 -1.78 -29.02
N VAL A 162 -7.10 -2.77 -28.91
CA VAL A 162 -6.57 -3.26 -27.62
C VAL A 162 -5.24 -2.59 -27.33
N TYR A 163 -5.20 -1.75 -26.31
CA TYR A 163 -3.96 -1.18 -25.78
C TYR A 163 -3.49 -2.03 -24.60
N TYR A 164 -2.51 -2.88 -24.84
CA TYR A 164 -2.00 -3.83 -23.86
C TYR A 164 -0.75 -3.30 -23.17
N GLY A 165 -0.78 -3.25 -21.85
CA GLY A 165 0.36 -2.93 -21.00
C GLY A 165 0.80 -4.12 -20.18
N GLU A 166 2.10 -4.30 -20.07
CA GLU A 166 2.73 -5.30 -19.21
C GLU A 166 3.94 -4.70 -18.50
N TYR A 167 4.10 -5.06 -17.24
CA TYR A 167 5.27 -4.74 -16.44
C TYR A 167 5.74 -5.98 -15.69
N LEU A 168 6.99 -6.36 -15.92
CA LEU A 168 7.69 -7.37 -15.12
C LEU A 168 8.69 -6.65 -14.21
N ALA A 169 8.48 -6.75 -12.91
CA ALA A 169 9.42 -6.24 -11.92
C ALA A 169 10.71 -7.06 -11.96
N LYS A 170 11.84 -6.37 -12.13
CA LYS A 170 13.17 -7.01 -12.14
C LYS A 170 13.71 -6.98 -10.72
N THR A 171 13.92 -8.15 -10.14
CA THR A 171 14.51 -8.33 -8.81
C THR A 171 15.51 -9.47 -8.83
N ASP A 172 16.43 -9.46 -7.88
CA ASP A 172 17.47 -10.45 -7.74
C ASP A 172 17.14 -11.44 -6.61
N PRO A 173 17.56 -12.71 -6.72
CA PRO A 173 17.46 -13.67 -5.62
C PRO A 173 18.21 -13.19 -4.37
N LEU A 174 17.78 -13.63 -3.20
CA LEU A 174 18.53 -13.37 -1.97
C LEU A 174 19.93 -14.00 -2.07
N GLY A 175 20.94 -13.22 -1.72
CA GLY A 175 22.35 -13.63 -1.83
C GLY A 175 22.92 -13.56 -3.23
N ALA A 176 22.26 -12.87 -4.17
CA ALA A 176 22.81 -12.63 -5.51
C ALA A 176 24.17 -11.92 -5.42
N ASN A 177 25.16 -12.46 -6.15
CA ASN A 177 26.51 -11.89 -6.20
C ASN A 177 26.61 -10.82 -7.29
N VAL A 178 25.93 -9.68 -7.05
CA VAL A 178 25.94 -8.50 -7.91
C VAL A 178 26.21 -7.25 -7.08
N PRO A 179 26.74 -6.16 -7.67
CA PRO A 179 27.19 -4.97 -6.91
C PRO A 179 26.07 -4.28 -6.11
N ASN A 180 24.83 -4.32 -6.56
CA ASN A 180 23.66 -3.77 -5.89
C ASN A 180 22.47 -4.71 -6.12
N PRO A 181 22.32 -5.76 -5.30
CA PRO A 181 21.22 -6.71 -5.46
C PRO A 181 19.88 -6.04 -5.14
N VAL A 182 18.96 -6.05 -6.09
CA VAL A 182 17.61 -5.49 -5.92
C VAL A 182 16.69 -6.61 -5.46
N SER A 183 16.50 -6.78 -4.17
CA SER A 183 15.58 -7.80 -3.65
C SER A 183 14.11 -7.45 -3.86
N HIS A 184 13.75 -6.17 -3.79
CA HIS A 184 12.40 -5.66 -4.06
C HIS A 184 12.46 -4.32 -4.77
N VAL A 185 11.47 -4.06 -5.64
CA VAL A 185 11.39 -2.82 -6.43
C VAL A 185 11.16 -1.60 -5.54
N ALA A 186 10.40 -1.77 -4.46
CA ALA A 186 10.16 -0.70 -3.49
C ALA A 186 9.97 -1.26 -2.08
N TYR A 187 10.11 -0.37 -1.11
CA TYR A 187 9.75 -0.59 0.29
C TYR A 187 8.81 0.53 0.74
N GLY A 188 7.77 0.15 1.50
CA GLY A 188 6.98 1.12 2.27
C GLY A 188 7.59 1.33 3.65
N TYR A 189 7.42 2.52 4.19
CA TYR A 189 7.88 2.90 5.53
C TYR A 189 6.73 3.45 6.35
N ALA A 190 6.74 3.20 7.65
CA ALA A 190 5.69 3.68 8.53
C ALA A 190 6.21 3.94 9.94
N THR A 191 5.64 4.96 10.56
CA THR A 191 5.75 5.23 11.99
C THR A 191 4.36 5.36 12.58
N GLN A 192 4.08 4.58 13.62
CA GLN A 192 2.84 4.70 14.37
C GLN A 192 3.14 5.00 15.83
N MET A 193 2.24 5.74 16.45
CA MET A 193 2.33 6.18 17.83
C MET A 193 1.04 5.82 18.56
N CYS A 194 1.18 5.27 19.75
CA CYS A 194 0.10 4.95 20.67
C CYS A 194 0.13 5.91 21.86
N ILE A 195 -1.01 6.50 22.20
CA ILE A 195 -1.19 7.33 23.39
C ILE A 195 -2.18 6.63 24.33
N LEU A 196 -1.81 6.47 25.59
CA LEU A 196 -2.69 5.90 26.61
C LEU A 196 -3.26 7.01 27.52
N ASP A 197 -4.49 6.80 27.97
CA ASP A 197 -5.06 7.58 29.08
C ASP A 197 -4.33 7.22 30.38
N PRO A 198 -3.67 8.17 31.04
CA PRO A 198 -2.85 7.91 32.23
C PRO A 198 -3.66 7.45 33.44
N LYS A 199 -4.99 7.66 33.46
CA LYS A 199 -5.86 7.26 34.56
C LYS A 199 -6.40 5.85 34.42
N THR A 200 -6.71 5.45 33.17
CA THR A 200 -7.38 4.17 32.89
C THR A 200 -6.46 3.14 32.26
N GLY A 201 -5.30 3.55 31.74
CA GLY A 201 -4.39 2.71 30.96
C GLY A 201 -4.97 2.27 29.61
N LYS A 202 -6.11 2.81 29.19
CA LYS A 202 -6.74 2.46 27.91
C LYS A 202 -6.14 3.26 26.76
N LEU A 203 -6.22 2.71 25.57
CA LEU A 203 -5.91 3.43 24.33
C LEU A 203 -6.80 4.67 24.19
N GLU A 204 -6.17 5.83 24.11
CA GLU A 204 -6.84 7.11 23.87
C GLU A 204 -6.80 7.46 22.37
N GLN A 205 -5.61 7.33 21.76
CA GLN A 205 -5.39 7.69 20.36
C GLN A 205 -4.27 6.87 19.74
N LEU A 206 -4.41 6.60 18.44
CA LEU A 206 -3.34 6.13 17.57
C LEU A 206 -3.06 7.18 16.50
N VAL A 207 -1.80 7.48 16.25
CA VAL A 207 -1.34 8.33 15.15
C VAL A 207 -0.50 7.47 14.21
N ALA A 208 -0.84 7.43 12.93
CA ALA A 208 -0.26 6.49 11.98
C ALA A 208 0.20 7.21 10.71
N ALA A 209 1.51 7.46 10.62
CA ALA A 209 2.13 8.07 9.44
C ALA A 209 2.73 6.99 8.53
N HIS A 210 2.32 7.00 7.27
CA HIS A 210 2.72 6.02 6.26
C HIS A 210 3.23 6.70 5.00
N ASP A 211 4.42 6.31 4.58
CA ASP A 211 4.96 6.63 3.27
C ASP A 211 4.23 5.80 2.20
N VAL A 212 3.63 6.48 1.25
CA VAL A 212 2.86 5.90 0.13
C VAL A 212 3.54 6.16 -1.23
N GLY A 213 4.77 6.72 -1.21
CA GLY A 213 5.41 7.26 -2.40
C GLY A 213 4.60 8.45 -2.91
N LYS A 214 3.89 8.28 -4.01
CA LYS A 214 2.89 9.24 -4.51
C LYS A 214 1.48 8.72 -4.24
N ALA A 215 0.70 9.44 -3.47
CA ALA A 215 -0.69 9.07 -3.21
C ALA A 215 -1.53 9.14 -4.49
N VAL A 216 -2.01 7.99 -4.99
CA VAL A 216 -2.93 7.92 -6.13
C VAL A 216 -4.35 8.29 -5.69
N ASN A 217 -4.76 7.82 -4.52
CA ASN A 217 -6.04 8.16 -3.90
C ASN A 217 -5.83 8.37 -2.39
N PRO A 218 -5.65 9.61 -1.92
CA PRO A 218 -5.41 9.91 -0.51
C PRO A 218 -6.46 9.35 0.44
N LEU A 219 -7.75 9.48 0.12
CA LEU A 219 -8.84 8.96 0.94
C LEU A 219 -8.80 7.43 1.07
N SER A 220 -8.48 6.72 -0.02
CA SER A 220 -8.28 5.26 0.05
C SER A 220 -7.04 4.89 0.85
N CYS A 221 -5.97 5.68 0.81
CA CYS A 221 -4.79 5.48 1.64
C CYS A 221 -5.14 5.62 3.13
N GLU A 222 -5.86 6.66 3.52
CA GLU A 222 -6.34 6.85 4.90
C GLU A 222 -7.16 5.64 5.37
N GLY A 223 -8.14 5.19 4.56
CA GLY A 223 -8.96 4.02 4.90
C GLY A 223 -8.15 2.72 5.04
N GLN A 224 -7.09 2.53 4.24
CA GLN A 224 -6.18 1.39 4.38
C GLN A 224 -5.34 1.49 5.67
N ILE A 225 -4.87 2.69 6.02
CA ILE A 225 -4.13 2.94 7.26
C ILE A 225 -5.03 2.64 8.47
N GLU A 226 -6.21 3.20 8.53
CA GLU A 226 -7.17 2.97 9.62
C GLU A 226 -7.51 1.49 9.78
N GLY A 227 -7.82 0.80 8.68
CA GLY A 227 -8.14 -0.63 8.68
C GLY A 227 -7.00 -1.50 9.19
N GLY A 228 -5.76 -1.25 8.74
CA GLY A 228 -4.57 -1.97 9.20
C GLY A 228 -4.24 -1.72 10.66
N VAL A 229 -4.38 -0.47 11.13
CA VAL A 229 -4.23 -0.10 12.53
C VAL A 229 -5.20 -0.86 13.43
N VAL A 230 -6.50 -0.89 13.07
CA VAL A 230 -7.53 -1.61 13.85
C VAL A 230 -7.24 -3.10 13.90
N MET A 231 -6.82 -3.71 12.78
CA MET A 231 -6.44 -5.12 12.72
C MET A 231 -5.30 -5.43 13.69
N SER A 232 -4.21 -4.69 13.63
CA SER A 232 -3.04 -4.92 14.49
C SER A 232 -3.29 -4.56 15.97
N MET A 233 -4.14 -3.57 16.23
CA MET A 233 -4.63 -3.27 17.57
C MET A 233 -5.36 -4.47 18.19
N GLY A 234 -6.16 -5.16 17.40
CA GLY A 234 -6.83 -6.41 17.78
C GLY A 234 -5.82 -7.48 18.20
N PHE A 235 -4.82 -7.73 17.36
CA PHE A 235 -3.75 -8.70 17.65
C PHE A 235 -2.96 -8.35 18.92
N ALA A 236 -2.68 -7.06 19.13
CA ALA A 236 -1.89 -6.61 20.27
C ALA A 236 -2.62 -6.74 21.62
N LEU A 237 -3.94 -6.58 21.64
CA LEU A 237 -4.67 -6.33 22.89
C LEU A 237 -5.63 -7.43 23.29
N ARG A 238 -6.29 -8.13 22.37
CA ARG A 238 -7.42 -8.98 22.76
C ARG A 238 -7.78 -10.14 21.86
N GLU A 239 -7.30 -10.18 20.63
CA GLU A 239 -7.62 -11.31 19.74
C GLU A 239 -6.87 -12.57 20.15
N GLN A 240 -7.60 -13.66 20.24
CA GLN A 240 -7.06 -14.98 20.53
C GLN A 240 -7.72 -16.01 19.61
N TYR A 241 -6.94 -16.95 19.14
CA TYR A 241 -7.42 -18.05 18.32
C TYR A 241 -7.11 -19.39 19.02
N PRO A 242 -7.85 -19.72 20.09
CA PRO A 242 -7.57 -20.93 20.87
C PRO A 242 -7.96 -22.17 20.06
N ILE A 243 -7.12 -23.19 20.14
CA ILE A 243 -7.31 -24.50 19.52
C ILE A 243 -7.27 -25.59 20.59
N ASP A 244 -7.94 -26.72 20.36
CA ASP A 244 -7.87 -27.89 21.21
C ASP A 244 -6.63 -28.74 20.92
N GLU A 245 -6.48 -29.87 21.62
CA GLU A 245 -5.39 -30.82 21.44
C GLU A 245 -5.28 -31.43 20.04
N ASN A 246 -6.37 -31.37 19.26
CA ASN A 246 -6.45 -31.85 17.87
C ASN A 246 -6.30 -30.73 16.85
N CYS A 247 -5.81 -29.54 17.27
CA CYS A 247 -5.67 -28.33 16.44
C CYS A 247 -7.00 -27.81 15.86
N LYS A 248 -8.13 -28.09 16.49
CA LYS A 248 -9.45 -27.57 16.06
C LYS A 248 -9.77 -26.28 16.82
N PRO A 249 -10.28 -25.24 16.12
CA PRO A 249 -10.75 -24.01 16.78
C PRO A 249 -11.85 -24.31 17.79
N ILE A 250 -11.71 -23.81 19.01
CA ILE A 250 -12.71 -23.98 20.08
C ILE A 250 -13.62 -22.77 20.26
N GLN A 251 -13.34 -21.67 19.55
CA GLN A 251 -14.17 -20.49 19.55
C GLN A 251 -14.72 -20.18 18.16
N LYS A 252 -15.91 -19.56 18.13
CA LYS A 252 -16.49 -19.04 16.89
C LYS A 252 -15.87 -17.68 16.55
N TYR A 253 -15.87 -17.34 15.25
CA TYR A 253 -15.30 -16.09 14.73
C TYR A 253 -15.75 -14.83 15.53
N GLY A 254 -17.04 -14.70 15.84
CA GLY A 254 -17.59 -13.56 16.57
C GLY A 254 -17.14 -13.42 18.04
N SER A 255 -16.46 -14.43 18.60
CA SER A 255 -15.94 -14.42 19.98
C SER A 255 -14.42 -14.37 20.08
N LEU A 256 -13.71 -14.14 18.97
CA LEU A 256 -12.25 -14.07 18.91
C LEU A 256 -11.66 -12.79 19.54
N GLY A 257 -12.46 -11.83 19.93
CA GLY A 257 -12.01 -10.57 20.53
C GLY A 257 -11.83 -9.42 19.52
N LEU A 258 -12.36 -9.54 18.30
CA LEU A 258 -12.31 -8.49 17.28
C LEU A 258 -12.92 -7.18 17.81
N PHE A 259 -12.27 -6.06 17.53
CA PHE A 259 -12.80 -4.74 17.85
C PHE A 259 -14.06 -4.43 17.03
N ARG A 260 -15.05 -3.85 17.69
CA ARG A 260 -16.22 -3.29 17.02
C ARG A 260 -16.02 -1.80 16.79
N SER A 261 -16.69 -1.22 15.81
CA SER A 261 -16.50 0.18 15.41
C SER A 261 -16.59 1.20 16.57
N HIS A 262 -17.51 0.96 17.53
CA HIS A 262 -17.68 1.86 18.68
C HIS A 262 -16.63 1.69 19.79
N GLU A 263 -15.76 0.69 19.69
CA GLU A 263 -14.67 0.42 20.64
C GLU A 263 -13.32 0.95 20.12
N VAL A 264 -13.26 1.34 18.84
CA VAL A 264 -12.04 1.84 18.21
C VAL A 264 -11.73 3.24 18.75
N PRO A 265 -10.51 3.49 19.25
CA PRO A 265 -10.10 4.82 19.68
C PRO A 265 -9.95 5.77 18.48
N LYS A 266 -9.68 7.05 18.75
CA LYS A 266 -9.37 7.99 17.67
C LYS A 266 -8.12 7.54 16.92
N ILE A 267 -8.23 7.45 15.61
CA ILE A 267 -7.10 7.20 14.71
C ILE A 267 -6.85 8.48 13.90
N LYS A 268 -5.60 8.94 13.88
CA LYS A 268 -5.11 10.02 13.01
C LYS A 268 -4.22 9.39 11.96
N ALA A 269 -4.77 9.14 10.76
CA ALA A 269 -4.00 8.72 9.61
C ALA A 269 -3.26 9.91 9.01
N ILE A 270 -1.98 9.72 8.68
CA ILE A 270 -1.13 10.71 8.00
C ILE A 270 -0.52 10.05 6.77
N VAL A 271 -0.91 10.53 5.61
CA VAL A 271 -0.35 10.11 4.33
C VAL A 271 0.91 10.93 4.07
N VAL A 272 2.05 10.27 3.95
CA VAL A 272 3.34 10.89 3.65
C VAL A 272 3.69 10.60 2.19
N ASP A 273 3.80 11.65 1.39
CA ASP A 273 4.27 11.58 0.01
C ASP A 273 5.81 11.67 -0.01
N LYS A 274 6.49 10.56 -0.34
CA LYS A 274 7.94 10.53 -0.55
C LYS A 274 8.23 10.10 -1.99
N PRO A 275 8.28 11.05 -2.94
CA PRO A 275 8.57 10.73 -4.34
C PRO A 275 10.00 10.20 -4.51
N GLY A 276 10.24 9.41 -5.56
CA GLY A 276 11.55 8.82 -5.87
C GLY A 276 11.47 7.54 -6.66
N LEU A 277 10.33 6.84 -6.59
CA LEU A 277 10.11 5.62 -7.35
C LEU A 277 9.75 5.93 -8.82
N ASN A 278 10.39 5.21 -9.76
CA ASN A 278 10.24 5.43 -11.20
C ASN A 278 9.19 4.52 -11.87
N VAL A 279 8.32 3.88 -11.10
CA VAL A 279 7.22 3.03 -11.60
C VAL A 279 5.89 3.51 -11.03
N ALA A 280 4.79 3.22 -11.71
CA ALA A 280 3.42 3.53 -11.28
C ALA A 280 3.22 4.98 -10.81
N CYS A 281 3.80 5.96 -11.53
CA CYS A 281 3.79 7.38 -11.16
C CYS A 281 4.35 7.67 -9.76
N GLY A 282 5.20 6.79 -9.23
CA GLY A 282 5.82 6.93 -7.91
C GLY A 282 5.02 6.32 -6.76
N ALA A 283 3.90 5.65 -7.03
CA ALA A 283 3.06 5.06 -5.99
C ALA A 283 3.66 3.77 -5.40
N ILE A 284 3.55 3.59 -4.09
CA ILE A 284 3.94 2.39 -3.35
C ILE A 284 2.68 1.72 -2.78
N GLY A 285 2.64 0.38 -2.79
CA GLY A 285 1.54 -0.36 -2.18
C GLY A 285 1.62 -0.37 -0.65
N ILE A 286 0.51 -0.10 0.03
CA ILE A 286 0.44 0.01 1.49
C ILE A 286 -0.51 -1.00 2.15
N GLY A 287 -0.89 -2.08 1.47
CA GLY A 287 -1.89 -3.02 1.97
C GLY A 287 -1.49 -3.72 3.29
N GLU A 288 -0.22 -4.01 3.50
CA GLU A 288 0.24 -4.80 4.66
C GLU A 288 1.00 -3.97 5.69
N ILE A 289 1.78 -2.96 5.27
CA ILE A 289 2.60 -2.16 6.19
C ILE A 289 1.74 -1.43 7.25
N THR A 290 0.50 -1.13 6.92
CA THR A 290 -0.44 -0.42 7.80
C THR A 290 -0.72 -1.16 9.10
N SER A 291 -0.55 -2.48 9.13
CA SER A 291 -0.76 -3.32 10.31
C SER A 291 0.54 -3.71 11.06
N ILE A 292 1.70 -3.22 10.64
CA ILE A 292 2.97 -3.69 11.23
C ILE A 292 3.39 -2.89 12.47
N PRO A 293 3.44 -1.54 12.47
CA PRO A 293 3.99 -0.78 13.59
C PRO A 293 3.04 -0.65 14.79
N THR A 294 1.74 -0.97 14.66
CA THR A 294 0.74 -0.75 15.72
C THR A 294 1.02 -1.54 16.98
N ALA A 295 1.25 -2.86 16.86
CA ALA A 295 1.50 -3.71 18.02
C ALA A 295 2.77 -3.28 18.78
N PRO A 296 3.94 -3.04 18.14
CA PRO A 296 5.09 -2.52 18.87
C PRO A 296 4.89 -1.12 19.43
N ALA A 297 4.10 -0.22 18.80
CA ALA A 297 3.78 1.08 19.38
C ALA A 297 2.93 0.94 20.66
N ILE A 298 1.96 0.03 20.66
CA ILE A 298 1.15 -0.27 21.85
C ILE A 298 2.03 -0.86 22.94
N ALA A 299 2.87 -1.84 22.64
CA ALA A 299 3.78 -2.43 23.61
C ALA A 299 4.70 -1.39 24.24
N ASP A 300 5.32 -0.52 23.44
CA ASP A 300 6.19 0.57 23.90
C ASP A 300 5.46 1.57 24.82
N ALA A 301 4.17 1.80 24.59
CA ALA A 301 3.37 2.71 25.44
C ALA A 301 3.04 2.12 26.83
N TYR A 302 2.97 0.81 26.95
CA TYR A 302 2.72 0.12 28.22
C TYR A 302 4.00 -0.14 29.02
N PHE A 303 5.17 -0.01 28.43
CA PHE A 303 6.47 -0.13 29.10
C PHE A 303 6.86 1.18 29.80
#